data_81b0ad27aa9497c67703ccfe263c3569
#
_entry.id   81b0ad27aa9497c67703ccfe263c3569
#
_cell.length_a   1.000
_cell.length_b   1.000
_cell.length_c   1.000
_cell.angle_alpha   90.00
_cell.angle_beta   90.00
_cell.angle_gamma   90.00
#
_symmetry.space_group_name_H-M   'P 1'
#
loop_
_entity.id
_entity.type
_entity.pdbx_description
1 polymer ?
#
loop_
_entity_poly.entity_id
_entity_poly.type
_entity_poly.pdbx_seq_one_letter_code
_entity_poly.pdbx_strand_id
1 'polypeptide(L)'
;RVNLDQERCVLCGRCVRFMRDIMHDEVLTMSQRGTFNAITVYPGRELDSNYSMNTVDLCPVGALTSKDFRFKMRVWFLKETKTIDVDCGTGTNITLWTREDKVYRITPRQNDAVNSCWMPDSHRLNYKYINAETRIPQPVIRTDAEAPHRPSTWEPALASAAEAVKRIAPNQLAIIASGRMTNEELYMVRHLAAQIGTDMVDIVPRMGESDGMLISADRNPNTNGARLVLDIEPGSRLDAIREGVRSGSIKGILSLGEDLISPEAGFTAEDLDKLDYLFMTAHSANETARHADLVLPGVTYAEKFGTMINVTGRIQRLNRAIQPIGYARDDWQIFRDITLLLGGNPALKDFNSALDILTAMSTEYGALNGVSWGSIGDGGQPILETGVTIPVVEREKNQGR
;
A
#
# COMPACT_ATOMS: atom_id res chain seq x y z
N ARG A 1 1.05 11.19 21.18
CA ARG A 1 0.72 11.55 19.79
C ARG A 1 0.11 12.94 19.68
N VAL A 2 -0.68 13.38 20.65
CA VAL A 2 -1.41 14.65 20.68
C VAL A 2 -0.83 15.59 21.72
N ASN A 3 -0.73 16.87 21.40
CA ASN A 3 -0.47 17.96 22.36
C ASN A 3 -1.73 18.78 22.57
N LEU A 4 -1.99 19.17 23.81
CA LEU A 4 -3.05 20.10 24.18
C LEU A 4 -2.42 21.45 24.59
N ASP A 5 -2.89 22.53 23.97
CA ASP A 5 -2.66 23.92 24.36
C ASP A 5 -3.96 24.43 24.98
N GLN A 6 -3.96 24.46 26.32
CA GLN A 6 -5.18 24.74 27.10
C GLN A 6 -5.68 26.19 26.88
N GLU A 7 -4.77 27.13 26.65
CA GLU A 7 -5.13 28.54 26.46
C GLU A 7 -5.90 28.78 25.16
N ARG A 8 -5.73 27.90 24.17
CA ARG A 8 -6.46 27.93 22.91
C ARG A 8 -7.80 27.17 22.94
N CYS A 9 -8.06 26.44 24.02
CA CYS A 9 -9.22 25.57 24.11
C CYS A 9 -10.50 26.40 24.37
N VAL A 10 -11.48 26.28 23.48
CA VAL A 10 -12.81 26.91 23.64
C VAL A 10 -13.82 26.02 24.36
N LEU A 11 -13.37 24.93 24.96
CA LEU A 11 -14.18 24.00 25.78
C LEU A 11 -15.43 23.45 25.05
N CYS A 12 -15.38 23.28 23.74
CA CYS A 12 -16.50 22.78 22.94
C CYS A 12 -16.86 21.31 23.20
N GLY A 13 -15.99 20.55 23.86
CA GLY A 13 -16.21 19.15 24.25
C GLY A 13 -16.20 18.13 23.10
N ARG A 14 -15.89 18.51 21.85
CA ARG A 14 -15.89 17.56 20.70
C ARG A 14 -14.94 16.39 20.92
N CYS A 15 -13.73 16.64 21.41
CA CYS A 15 -12.72 15.59 21.69
C CYS A 15 -13.17 14.63 22.78
N VAL A 16 -13.82 15.14 23.84
CA VAL A 16 -14.37 14.31 24.91
C VAL A 16 -15.50 13.42 24.39
N ARG A 17 -16.45 14.01 23.63
CA ARG A 17 -17.53 13.23 23.02
C ARG A 17 -17.03 12.20 22.01
N PHE A 18 -16.06 12.53 21.17
CA PHE A 18 -15.47 11.57 20.25
C PHE A 18 -14.92 10.35 20.99
N MET A 19 -14.11 10.58 22.02
CA MET A 19 -13.53 9.46 22.78
C MET A 19 -14.62 8.64 23.48
N ARG A 20 -15.63 9.30 24.08
CA ARG A 20 -16.71 8.61 24.79
C ARG A 20 -17.70 7.91 23.84
N ASP A 21 -18.23 8.64 22.84
CA ASP A 21 -19.39 8.20 22.06
C ASP A 21 -18.99 7.34 20.83
N ILE A 22 -17.82 7.62 20.24
CA ILE A 22 -17.34 6.92 19.04
C ILE A 22 -16.34 5.83 19.41
N MET A 23 -15.38 6.16 20.28
CA MET A 23 -14.32 5.22 20.67
C MET A 23 -14.71 4.36 21.88
N HIS A 24 -15.81 4.69 22.58
CA HIS A 24 -16.23 4.05 23.82
C HIS A 24 -15.12 4.01 24.87
N ASP A 25 -14.30 5.06 24.91
CA ASP A 25 -13.16 5.24 25.81
C ASP A 25 -13.26 6.60 26.50
N GLU A 26 -13.63 6.60 27.79
CA GLU A 26 -13.81 7.81 28.60
C GLU A 26 -12.47 8.33 29.14
N VAL A 27 -11.42 8.36 28.31
CA VAL A 27 -10.08 8.82 28.71
C VAL A 27 -9.99 10.34 28.84
N LEU A 28 -10.77 11.10 28.06
CA LEU A 28 -10.81 12.57 28.13
C LEU A 28 -12.02 13.05 28.93
N THR A 29 -11.79 14.04 29.78
CA THR A 29 -12.83 14.64 30.63
C THR A 29 -12.66 16.16 30.74
N MET A 30 -13.72 16.84 31.18
CA MET A 30 -13.65 18.24 31.60
C MET A 30 -13.52 18.26 33.11
N SER A 31 -12.42 18.78 33.62
CA SER A 31 -12.15 18.97 35.05
C SER A 31 -12.32 20.44 35.47
N GLN A 32 -12.40 20.68 36.78
CA GLN A 32 -12.44 22.02 37.39
C GLN A 32 -13.66 22.85 36.90
N ARG A 33 -14.83 22.53 37.38
CA ARG A 33 -16.09 23.22 37.03
C ARG A 33 -16.01 24.73 37.26
N GLY A 34 -16.68 25.51 36.40
CA GLY A 34 -16.73 26.96 36.50
C GLY A 34 -15.61 27.63 35.68
N THR A 35 -15.03 28.69 36.18
CA THR A 35 -14.08 29.54 35.47
C THR A 35 -12.76 28.83 35.08
N PHE A 36 -12.42 27.78 35.78
CA PHE A 36 -11.18 27.02 35.56
C PHE A 36 -11.38 25.71 34.80
N ASN A 37 -12.46 25.59 34.02
CA ASN A 37 -12.70 24.40 33.23
C ASN A 37 -11.50 24.09 32.32
N ALA A 38 -11.10 22.82 32.28
CA ALA A 38 -9.99 22.35 31.49
C ALA A 38 -10.30 20.96 30.89
N ILE A 39 -9.82 20.70 29.67
CA ILE A 39 -9.79 19.34 29.14
C ILE A 39 -8.59 18.63 29.73
N THR A 40 -8.82 17.46 30.32
CA THR A 40 -7.76 16.66 30.94
C THR A 40 -7.94 15.18 30.61
N VAL A 41 -6.86 14.44 30.77
CA VAL A 41 -6.90 12.98 30.78
C VAL A 41 -7.39 12.53 32.16
N TYR A 42 -8.22 11.51 32.19
CA TYR A 42 -8.71 10.95 33.46
C TYR A 42 -7.53 10.43 34.30
N PRO A 43 -7.51 10.66 35.62
CA PRO A 43 -6.40 10.22 36.48
C PRO A 43 -6.06 8.73 36.30
N GLY A 44 -4.79 8.43 36.08
CA GLY A 44 -4.31 7.06 35.85
C GLY A 44 -4.56 6.49 34.44
N ARG A 45 -5.08 7.31 33.51
CA ARG A 45 -5.28 6.93 32.10
C ARG A 45 -4.34 7.71 31.20
N GLU A 46 -4.08 7.17 29.99
CA GLU A 46 -3.35 7.85 28.92
C GLU A 46 -4.20 7.89 27.65
N LEU A 47 -4.03 8.94 26.84
CA LEU A 47 -4.68 9.04 25.53
C LEU A 47 -3.85 8.26 24.50
N ASP A 48 -3.92 6.94 24.55
CA ASP A 48 -3.13 5.99 23.77
C ASP A 48 -3.91 5.25 22.67
N SER A 49 -5.23 5.45 22.60
CA SER A 49 -6.09 4.89 21.56
C SER A 49 -5.51 5.08 20.17
N ASN A 50 -5.61 4.06 19.32
CA ASN A 50 -5.15 4.12 17.91
C ASN A 50 -6.01 5.07 17.02
N TYR A 51 -6.93 5.82 17.64
CA TYR A 51 -7.74 6.86 16.99
C TYR A 51 -7.60 8.23 17.66
N SER A 52 -6.64 8.38 18.58
CA SER A 52 -6.44 9.59 19.39
C SER A 52 -6.22 10.84 18.53
N MET A 53 -5.55 10.71 17.36
CA MET A 53 -5.26 11.85 16.49
C MET A 53 -6.49 12.38 15.74
N ASN A 54 -7.61 11.66 15.69
CA ASN A 54 -8.85 12.21 15.16
C ASN A 54 -9.36 13.38 16.02
N THR A 55 -9.00 13.44 17.31
CA THR A 55 -9.29 14.60 18.17
C THR A 55 -8.62 15.88 17.68
N VAL A 56 -7.48 15.76 16.97
CA VAL A 56 -6.78 16.91 16.35
C VAL A 56 -7.60 17.45 15.19
N ASP A 57 -8.19 16.58 14.36
CA ASP A 57 -9.00 16.99 13.21
C ASP A 57 -10.34 17.60 13.64
N LEU A 58 -10.91 17.09 14.75
CA LEU A 58 -12.15 17.59 15.31
C LEU A 58 -12.00 18.93 16.04
N CYS A 59 -10.78 19.30 16.47
CA CYS A 59 -10.55 20.50 17.24
C CYS A 59 -10.66 21.76 16.36
N PRO A 60 -11.67 22.63 16.59
CA PRO A 60 -11.96 23.75 15.69
C PRO A 60 -10.96 24.91 15.81
N VAL A 61 -10.10 24.91 16.84
CA VAL A 61 -9.23 26.05 17.17
C VAL A 61 -7.73 25.73 17.24
N GLY A 62 -7.34 24.50 16.95
CA GLY A 62 -5.93 24.11 17.02
C GLY A 62 -5.39 24.05 18.46
N ALA A 63 -6.24 23.86 19.45
CA ALA A 63 -5.83 23.55 20.83
C ALA A 63 -5.21 22.14 20.92
N LEU A 64 -5.77 21.19 20.17
CA LEU A 64 -5.19 19.86 19.98
C LEU A 64 -4.35 19.85 18.69
N THR A 65 -3.12 19.41 18.79
CA THR A 65 -2.20 19.36 17.65
C THR A 65 -1.41 18.07 17.64
N SER A 66 -1.09 17.59 16.43
CA SER A 66 -0.24 16.40 16.25
C SER A 66 1.21 16.69 16.65
N LYS A 67 1.79 15.90 17.55
CA LYS A 67 3.22 15.96 17.88
C LYS A 67 4.11 15.73 16.65
N ASP A 68 3.67 14.87 15.73
CA ASP A 68 4.41 14.52 14.53
C ASP A 68 4.53 15.68 13.56
N PHE A 69 3.49 16.52 13.42
CA PHE A 69 3.46 17.60 12.43
C PHE A 69 3.71 19.00 13.02
N ARG A 70 3.46 19.21 14.33
CA ARG A 70 3.60 20.52 14.97
C ARG A 70 4.98 21.11 14.71
N PHE A 71 5.04 22.36 14.26
CA PHE A 71 6.25 23.14 13.93
C PHE A 71 7.08 22.66 12.73
N LYS A 72 6.70 21.60 12.03
CA LYS A 72 7.43 21.15 10.85
C LYS A 72 7.17 22.05 9.63
N MET A 73 5.92 22.40 9.38
CA MET A 73 5.55 23.17 8.18
C MET A 73 4.23 23.92 8.37
N ARG A 74 4.07 25.06 7.69
CA ARG A 74 2.79 25.76 7.59
C ARG A 74 1.92 25.09 6.56
N VAL A 75 0.63 24.86 6.88
CA VAL A 75 -0.29 24.06 6.03
C VAL A 75 -0.47 24.66 4.64
N TRP A 76 -0.51 25.98 4.51
CA TRP A 76 -0.70 26.67 3.23
C TRP A 76 0.51 26.58 2.27
N PHE A 77 1.64 26.04 2.70
CA PHE A 77 2.77 25.73 1.82
C PHE A 77 2.70 24.29 1.30
N LEU A 78 1.78 23.47 1.79
CA LEU A 78 1.63 22.10 1.40
C LEU A 78 0.62 21.97 0.27
N LYS A 79 0.94 21.10 -0.68
CA LYS A 79 0.01 20.61 -1.70
C LYS A 79 -0.77 19.43 -1.12
N GLU A 80 -2.08 19.41 -1.33
CA GLU A 80 -2.92 18.27 -0.99
C GLU A 80 -3.16 17.36 -2.20
N THR A 81 -3.09 16.05 -1.96
CA THR A 81 -3.44 15.05 -2.96
C THR A 81 -4.37 14.02 -2.32
N LYS A 82 -5.57 13.90 -2.87
CA LYS A 82 -6.58 12.92 -2.44
C LYS A 82 -6.16 11.54 -2.93
N THR A 83 -6.08 10.57 -2.03
CA THR A 83 -5.72 9.18 -2.34
C THR A 83 -6.35 8.23 -1.32
N ILE A 84 -5.86 7.01 -1.26
CA ILE A 84 -6.27 5.99 -0.30
C ILE A 84 -5.09 5.50 0.53
N ASP A 85 -5.38 5.01 1.71
CA ASP A 85 -4.47 4.30 2.59
C ASP A 85 -4.26 2.87 2.08
N VAL A 86 -3.01 2.41 2.13
CA VAL A 86 -2.59 1.09 1.62
C VAL A 86 -2.09 0.14 2.73
N ASP A 87 -2.39 0.44 3.98
CA ASP A 87 -1.90 -0.36 5.11
C ASP A 87 -2.83 -1.52 5.48
N CYS A 88 -4.08 -1.49 5.02
CA CYS A 88 -5.00 -2.62 5.12
C CYS A 88 -6.09 -2.59 4.05
N GLY A 89 -6.86 -3.69 3.97
CA GLY A 89 -7.91 -3.89 2.98
C GLY A 89 -9.10 -2.92 3.04
N THR A 90 -9.22 -2.09 4.07
CA THR A 90 -10.29 -1.09 4.15
C THR A 90 -10.17 -0.01 3.08
N GLY A 91 -8.95 0.39 2.70
CA GLY A 91 -8.73 1.45 1.73
C GLY A 91 -9.26 2.81 2.21
N THR A 92 -8.94 3.18 3.45
CA THR A 92 -9.35 4.45 4.07
C THR A 92 -9.02 5.63 3.17
N ASN A 93 -9.99 6.51 2.93
CA ASN A 93 -9.80 7.69 2.10
C ASN A 93 -8.98 8.74 2.85
N ILE A 94 -7.89 9.18 2.23
CA ILE A 94 -6.91 10.07 2.85
C ILE A 94 -6.53 11.23 1.93
N THR A 95 -5.94 12.25 2.53
CA THR A 95 -5.21 13.32 1.85
C THR A 95 -3.73 13.24 2.26
N LEU A 96 -2.85 13.11 1.26
CA LEU A 96 -1.41 13.30 1.43
C LEU A 96 -1.07 14.78 1.31
N TRP A 97 -0.31 15.30 2.27
CA TRP A 97 0.16 16.67 2.30
C TRP A 97 1.64 16.70 2.00
N THR A 98 2.00 17.29 0.88
CA THR A 98 3.34 17.20 0.30
C THR A 98 3.93 18.57 -0.02
N ARG A 99 5.26 18.64 -0.03
CA ARG A 99 6.04 19.77 -0.55
C ARG A 99 7.42 19.28 -0.99
N GLU A 100 7.89 19.74 -2.14
CA GLU A 100 9.25 19.44 -2.64
C GLU A 100 9.51 17.91 -2.63
N ASP A 101 8.56 17.16 -3.18
CA ASP A 101 8.56 15.69 -3.27
C ASP A 101 8.75 14.97 -1.92
N LYS A 102 8.33 15.59 -0.81
CA LYS A 102 8.30 14.98 0.53
C LYS A 102 6.89 14.97 1.09
N VAL A 103 6.53 13.86 1.73
CA VAL A 103 5.27 13.73 2.49
C VAL A 103 5.50 14.24 3.91
N TYR A 104 4.66 15.18 4.35
CA TYR A 104 4.75 15.80 5.67
C TYR A 104 3.73 15.27 6.66
N ARG A 105 2.54 14.89 6.17
CA ARG A 105 1.48 14.29 6.99
C ARG A 105 0.44 13.60 6.14
N ILE A 106 -0.36 12.75 6.80
CA ILE A 106 -1.58 12.16 6.27
C ILE A 106 -2.75 12.66 7.12
N THR A 107 -3.89 12.95 6.48
CA THR A 107 -5.16 13.23 7.16
C THR A 107 -6.29 12.43 6.55
N PRO A 108 -7.29 12.01 7.34
CA PRO A 108 -8.47 11.38 6.79
C PRO A 108 -9.25 12.34 5.89
N ARG A 109 -9.90 11.80 4.89
CA ARG A 109 -10.84 12.49 4.00
C ARG A 109 -12.19 11.82 4.13
N GLN A 110 -13.26 12.61 4.20
CA GLN A 110 -14.60 12.07 4.35
C GLN A 110 -15.00 11.18 3.18
N ASN A 111 -15.47 9.98 3.52
CA ASN A 111 -16.16 9.06 2.63
C ASN A 111 -17.09 8.17 3.46
N ASP A 112 -18.39 8.45 3.42
CA ASP A 112 -19.40 7.75 4.23
C ASP A 112 -19.58 6.28 3.81
N ALA A 113 -19.06 5.89 2.64
CA ALA A 113 -19.08 4.50 2.19
C ALA A 113 -17.86 3.68 2.64
N VAL A 114 -16.81 4.30 3.21
CA VAL A 114 -15.54 3.62 3.57
C VAL A 114 -15.13 3.91 4.99
N ASN A 115 -14.84 5.15 5.34
CA ASN A 115 -14.23 5.52 6.62
C ASN A 115 -14.95 6.65 7.36
N SER A 116 -16.13 7.10 6.86
CA SER A 116 -16.74 8.33 7.34
C SER A 116 -15.72 9.48 7.30
N CYS A 117 -15.24 9.95 8.45
CA CYS A 117 -14.19 10.96 8.54
C CYS A 117 -13.02 10.50 9.46
N TRP A 118 -12.90 9.21 9.74
CA TRP A 118 -11.96 8.66 10.70
C TRP A 118 -10.76 7.98 10.04
N MET A 119 -9.67 7.86 10.79
CA MET A 119 -8.45 7.16 10.37
C MET A 119 -7.70 6.63 11.60
N PRO A 120 -7.14 5.39 11.53
CA PRO A 120 -6.26 4.88 12.58
C PRO A 120 -4.95 5.67 12.65
N ASP A 121 -4.47 5.93 13.88
CA ASP A 121 -3.22 6.66 14.12
C ASP A 121 -2.00 5.92 13.56
N SER A 122 -1.99 4.58 13.66
CA SER A 122 -0.91 3.74 13.14
C SER A 122 -0.71 3.93 11.63
N HIS A 123 -1.79 3.93 10.85
CA HIS A 123 -1.76 4.17 9.41
C HIS A 123 -1.41 5.62 9.10
N ARG A 124 -1.99 6.56 9.88
CA ARG A 124 -1.74 7.99 9.71
C ARG A 124 -0.27 8.37 9.89
N LEU A 125 0.47 7.64 10.71
CA LEU A 125 1.90 7.88 10.97
C LEU A 125 2.83 7.04 10.09
N ASN A 126 2.28 6.11 9.31
CA ASN A 126 3.04 5.19 8.46
C ASN A 126 3.35 5.79 7.07
N TYR A 127 3.93 6.98 7.03
CA TYR A 127 4.40 7.61 5.78
C TYR A 127 5.92 7.86 5.77
N LYS A 128 6.58 7.66 6.90
CA LYS A 128 7.98 8.06 7.08
C LYS A 128 8.94 7.30 6.17
N TYR A 129 8.59 6.04 5.84
CA TYR A 129 9.38 5.22 4.92
C TYR A 129 9.43 5.79 3.49
N ILE A 130 8.42 6.58 3.08
CA ILE A 130 8.38 7.23 1.76
C ILE A 130 9.55 8.21 1.61
N ASN A 131 9.91 8.89 2.70
CA ASN A 131 10.99 9.87 2.75
C ASN A 131 12.32 9.30 3.27
N ALA A 132 12.40 7.98 3.50
CA ALA A 132 13.58 7.36 4.14
C ALA A 132 14.78 7.30 3.19
N GLU A 133 15.98 7.34 3.76
CA GLU A 133 17.25 7.20 3.02
C GLU A 133 17.46 5.76 2.49
N THR A 134 16.70 4.80 3.00
CA THR A 134 16.74 3.40 2.54
C THR A 134 16.09 3.18 1.18
N ARG A 135 15.52 4.23 0.55
CA ARG A 135 14.92 4.17 -0.78
C ARG A 135 15.97 3.85 -1.83
N ILE A 136 15.60 3.00 -2.81
CA ILE A 136 16.48 2.59 -3.91
C ILE A 136 16.28 3.55 -5.09
N PRO A 137 17.30 4.39 -5.44
CA PRO A 137 17.11 5.41 -6.46
C PRO A 137 17.41 4.95 -7.88
N GLN A 138 18.05 3.78 -8.07
CA GLN A 138 18.48 3.28 -9.39
C GLN A 138 18.61 1.76 -9.35
N PRO A 139 18.58 1.09 -10.54
CA PRO A 139 18.82 -0.34 -10.64
C PRO A 139 20.17 -0.74 -10.07
N VAL A 140 20.24 -1.89 -9.39
CA VAL A 140 21.49 -2.50 -8.92
C VAL A 140 21.55 -3.96 -9.34
N ILE A 141 22.72 -4.39 -9.79
CA ILE A 141 22.99 -5.74 -10.29
C ILE A 141 24.15 -6.34 -9.49
N ARG A 142 24.03 -7.61 -9.19
CA ARG A 142 25.10 -8.44 -8.63
C ARG A 142 25.55 -9.45 -9.70
N THR A 143 26.85 -9.60 -9.90
CA THR A 143 27.41 -10.49 -10.94
C THR A 143 27.59 -11.91 -10.47
N ASP A 144 27.77 -12.09 -9.17
CA ASP A 144 27.84 -13.40 -8.50
C ASP A 144 27.43 -13.24 -7.03
N ALA A 145 27.16 -14.36 -6.35
CA ALA A 145 26.58 -14.37 -5.00
C ALA A 145 27.40 -13.65 -3.93
N GLU A 146 28.72 -13.58 -4.09
CA GLU A 146 29.63 -12.93 -3.14
C GLU A 146 29.97 -11.48 -3.53
N ALA A 147 29.60 -11.06 -4.75
CA ALA A 147 29.91 -9.72 -5.23
C ALA A 147 28.94 -8.68 -4.62
N PRO A 148 29.43 -7.46 -4.34
CA PRO A 148 28.56 -6.38 -3.94
C PRO A 148 27.67 -5.93 -5.10
N HIS A 149 26.46 -5.48 -4.77
CA HIS A 149 25.60 -4.81 -5.75
C HIS A 149 26.28 -3.59 -6.37
N ARG A 150 26.18 -3.48 -7.67
CA ARG A 150 26.71 -2.33 -8.45
C ARG A 150 25.58 -1.56 -9.09
N PRO A 151 25.62 -0.24 -9.08
CA PRO A 151 24.68 0.60 -9.81
C PRO A 151 24.65 0.24 -11.30
N SER A 152 23.46 0.25 -11.88
CA SER A 152 23.24 0.01 -13.32
C SER A 152 22.26 1.04 -13.88
N THR A 153 22.22 1.11 -15.21
CA THR A 153 21.14 1.81 -15.92
C THR A 153 20.01 0.83 -16.28
N TRP A 154 18.87 1.36 -16.70
CA TRP A 154 17.69 0.54 -16.96
C TRP A 154 17.86 -0.48 -18.09
N GLU A 155 18.48 -0.09 -19.19
CA GLU A 155 18.61 -0.95 -20.37
C GLU A 155 19.41 -2.25 -20.07
N PRO A 156 20.64 -2.20 -19.51
CA PRO A 156 21.36 -3.41 -19.13
C PRO A 156 20.65 -4.21 -18.04
N ALA A 157 19.97 -3.54 -17.09
CA ALA A 157 19.27 -4.21 -16.01
C ALA A 157 18.08 -5.02 -16.52
N LEU A 158 17.24 -4.44 -17.40
CA LEU A 158 16.11 -5.14 -18.02
C LEU A 158 16.56 -6.26 -18.96
N ALA A 159 17.64 -6.04 -19.72
CA ALA A 159 18.24 -7.08 -20.57
C ALA A 159 18.72 -8.27 -19.72
N SER A 160 19.43 -8.00 -18.61
CA SER A 160 19.88 -9.03 -17.68
C SER A 160 18.71 -9.84 -17.10
N ALA A 161 17.62 -9.15 -16.69
CA ALA A 161 16.42 -9.83 -16.22
C ALA A 161 15.84 -10.79 -17.28
N ALA A 162 15.65 -10.28 -18.50
CA ALA A 162 15.07 -11.08 -19.59
C ALA A 162 15.96 -12.28 -19.97
N GLU A 163 17.29 -12.11 -20.00
CA GLU A 163 18.23 -13.20 -20.27
C GLU A 163 18.22 -14.26 -19.17
N ALA A 164 18.21 -13.86 -17.91
CA ALA A 164 18.17 -14.80 -16.79
C ALA A 164 16.88 -15.62 -16.79
N VAL A 165 15.73 -14.97 -17.00
CA VAL A 165 14.43 -15.64 -17.11
C VAL A 165 14.42 -16.64 -18.27
N LYS A 166 15.01 -16.32 -19.44
CA LYS A 166 15.09 -17.24 -20.59
C LYS A 166 15.95 -18.49 -20.34
N ARG A 167 16.91 -18.43 -19.41
CA ARG A 167 17.80 -19.57 -19.07
C ARG A 167 17.14 -20.62 -18.18
N ILE A 168 16.11 -20.24 -17.43
CA ILE A 168 15.43 -21.12 -16.47
C ILE A 168 14.15 -21.63 -17.13
N ALA A 169 13.86 -22.92 -16.95
CA ALA A 169 12.64 -23.48 -17.49
C ALA A 169 11.38 -22.88 -16.82
N PRO A 170 10.28 -22.66 -17.54
CA PRO A 170 9.07 -22.03 -17.01
C PRO A 170 8.53 -22.66 -15.72
N ASN A 171 8.55 -23.98 -15.64
CA ASN A 171 8.12 -24.74 -14.46
C ASN A 171 9.09 -24.69 -13.26
N GLN A 172 10.25 -24.06 -13.43
CA GLN A 172 11.27 -23.83 -12.38
C GLN A 172 11.30 -22.36 -11.95
N LEU A 173 10.42 -21.53 -12.51
CA LEU A 173 10.27 -20.10 -12.15
C LEU A 173 8.99 -19.87 -11.36
N ALA A 174 9.10 -19.07 -10.31
CA ALA A 174 7.94 -18.57 -9.56
C ALA A 174 7.89 -17.05 -9.53
N ILE A 175 6.68 -16.50 -9.45
CA ILE A 175 6.41 -15.07 -9.27
C ILE A 175 5.68 -14.90 -7.94
N ILE A 176 6.25 -14.09 -7.07
CA ILE A 176 5.61 -13.68 -5.81
C ILE A 176 5.37 -12.18 -5.89
N ALA A 177 4.10 -11.80 -6.06
CA ALA A 177 3.68 -10.42 -6.18
C ALA A 177 3.13 -9.87 -4.85
N SER A 178 3.01 -8.56 -4.76
CA SER A 178 2.52 -7.90 -3.56
C SER A 178 1.02 -7.62 -3.61
N GLY A 179 0.32 -7.88 -2.51
CA GLY A 179 -1.04 -7.43 -2.30
C GLY A 179 -1.18 -5.89 -2.17
N ARG A 180 -0.06 -5.15 -2.21
CA ARG A 180 -0.01 -3.68 -2.28
C ARG A 180 0.13 -3.13 -3.69
N MET A 181 0.18 -4.01 -4.69
CA MET A 181 0.17 -3.61 -6.09
C MET A 181 -1.21 -3.09 -6.51
N THR A 182 -1.21 -2.15 -7.45
CA THR A 182 -2.44 -1.69 -8.09
C THR A 182 -2.99 -2.75 -9.04
N ASN A 183 -4.24 -2.64 -9.42
CA ASN A 183 -4.85 -3.55 -10.40
C ASN A 183 -4.09 -3.54 -11.73
N GLU A 184 -3.60 -2.38 -12.14
CA GLU A 184 -2.84 -2.18 -13.37
C GLU A 184 -1.47 -2.87 -13.30
N GLU A 185 -0.81 -2.84 -12.16
CA GLU A 185 0.44 -3.59 -11.92
C GLU A 185 0.19 -5.09 -11.95
N LEU A 186 -0.86 -5.57 -11.28
CA LEU A 186 -1.27 -6.98 -11.28
C LEU A 186 -1.64 -7.46 -12.70
N TYR A 187 -2.26 -6.61 -13.51
CA TYR A 187 -2.54 -6.91 -14.90
C TYR A 187 -1.25 -7.14 -15.72
N MET A 188 -0.22 -6.34 -15.49
CA MET A 188 1.07 -6.58 -16.11
C MET A 188 1.79 -7.82 -15.55
N VAL A 189 1.63 -8.13 -14.26
CA VAL A 189 2.13 -9.40 -13.67
C VAL A 189 1.50 -10.61 -14.38
N ARG A 190 0.18 -10.57 -14.64
CA ARG A 190 -0.51 -11.63 -15.41
C ARG A 190 0.07 -11.81 -16.80
N HIS A 191 0.33 -10.71 -17.52
CA HIS A 191 0.97 -10.77 -18.83
C HIS A 191 2.39 -11.33 -18.77
N LEU A 192 3.17 -10.93 -17.76
CA LEU A 192 4.52 -11.43 -17.51
C LEU A 192 4.51 -12.94 -17.22
N ALA A 193 3.64 -13.40 -16.35
CA ALA A 193 3.49 -14.81 -16.00
C ALA A 193 3.10 -15.66 -17.23
N ALA A 194 2.13 -15.19 -18.01
CA ALA A 194 1.72 -15.85 -19.25
C ALA A 194 2.85 -15.91 -20.27
N GLN A 195 3.66 -14.85 -20.41
CA GLN A 195 4.80 -14.82 -21.31
C GLN A 195 5.94 -15.74 -20.88
N ILE A 196 6.18 -15.85 -19.57
CA ILE A 196 7.13 -16.81 -19.00
C ILE A 196 6.60 -18.25 -19.16
N GLY A 197 5.29 -18.43 -19.09
CA GLY A 197 4.64 -19.74 -19.11
C GLY A 197 4.68 -20.45 -17.74
N THR A 198 4.70 -19.70 -16.64
CA THR A 198 4.67 -20.25 -15.28
C THR A 198 3.28 -20.14 -14.65
N ASP A 199 2.85 -21.23 -14.00
CA ASP A 199 1.65 -21.26 -13.18
C ASP A 199 1.98 -20.99 -11.69
N MET A 200 3.26 -20.91 -11.32
CA MET A 200 3.70 -20.65 -9.95
C MET A 200 3.68 -19.15 -9.65
N VAL A 201 2.48 -18.60 -9.62
CA VAL A 201 2.22 -17.18 -9.29
C VAL A 201 1.42 -17.12 -8.01
N ASP A 202 1.87 -16.33 -7.03
CA ASP A 202 1.12 -16.12 -5.79
C ASP A 202 1.35 -14.72 -5.22
N ILE A 203 0.53 -14.39 -4.23
CA ILE A 203 0.62 -13.16 -3.41
C ILE A 203 0.74 -13.57 -1.96
N VAL A 204 1.64 -12.91 -1.23
CA VAL A 204 1.81 -13.13 0.21
C VAL A 204 0.55 -12.66 0.95
N PRO A 205 -0.20 -13.55 1.61
CA PRO A 205 -1.34 -13.17 2.42
C PRO A 205 -0.85 -12.50 3.70
N ARG A 206 -1.47 -11.39 4.06
CA ARG A 206 -1.21 -10.70 5.33
C ARG A 206 -2.49 -10.60 6.11
N MET A 207 -2.56 -11.36 7.18
CA MET A 207 -3.75 -11.41 8.04
C MET A 207 -3.42 -10.90 9.44
N GLY A 208 -4.41 -10.28 10.08
CA GLY A 208 -4.31 -9.81 11.46
C GLY A 208 -5.69 -9.69 12.10
N GLU A 209 -5.74 -9.22 13.33
CA GLU A 209 -7.01 -8.99 13.99
C GLU A 209 -7.65 -7.68 13.52
N SER A 210 -8.96 -7.70 13.25
CA SER A 210 -9.74 -6.48 13.04
C SER A 210 -9.89 -5.73 14.36
N ASP A 211 -9.77 -4.41 14.31
CA ASP A 211 -10.01 -3.57 15.49
C ASP A 211 -11.50 -3.24 15.73
N GLY A 212 -12.38 -3.81 14.88
CA GLY A 212 -13.83 -3.57 14.93
C GLY A 212 -14.23 -2.14 14.54
N MET A 213 -13.35 -1.38 13.90
CA MET A 213 -13.63 -0.02 13.40
C MET A 213 -13.17 0.16 11.94
N LEU A 214 -11.91 0.41 11.68
CA LEU A 214 -11.37 0.66 10.34
C LEU A 214 -10.21 -0.25 9.95
N ILE A 215 -9.54 -0.87 10.90
CA ILE A 215 -8.46 -1.80 10.57
C ILE A 215 -9.06 -3.16 10.23
N SER A 216 -8.97 -3.54 8.96
CA SER A 216 -9.42 -4.83 8.45
C SER A 216 -8.52 -5.98 8.93
N ALA A 217 -9.07 -7.19 9.04
CA ALA A 217 -8.27 -8.41 9.22
C ALA A 217 -7.33 -8.66 8.03
N ASP A 218 -7.77 -8.36 6.82
CA ASP A 218 -6.91 -8.34 5.65
C ASP A 218 -6.00 -7.11 5.68
N ARG A 219 -4.68 -7.33 5.73
CA ARG A 219 -3.66 -6.28 5.74
C ARG A 219 -3.13 -5.95 4.34
N ASN A 220 -3.59 -6.65 3.32
CA ASN A 220 -3.35 -6.29 1.94
C ASN A 220 -4.44 -5.34 1.43
N PRO A 221 -4.12 -4.19 0.87
CA PRO A 221 -5.12 -3.23 0.40
C PRO A 221 -5.85 -3.68 -0.86
N ASN A 222 -5.28 -4.63 -1.62
CA ASN A 222 -5.80 -5.02 -2.95
C ASN A 222 -5.94 -6.53 -3.14
N THR A 223 -6.29 -7.29 -2.10
CA THR A 223 -6.58 -8.73 -2.20
C THR A 223 -7.67 -9.03 -3.22
N ASN A 224 -8.75 -8.24 -3.25
CA ASN A 224 -9.84 -8.43 -4.20
C ASN A 224 -9.41 -8.11 -5.65
N GLY A 225 -8.50 -7.16 -5.84
CA GLY A 225 -7.87 -6.91 -7.14
C GLY A 225 -7.02 -8.09 -7.60
N ALA A 226 -6.26 -8.69 -6.70
CA ALA A 226 -5.47 -9.88 -6.99
C ALA A 226 -6.37 -11.07 -7.41
N ARG A 227 -7.44 -11.33 -6.68
CA ARG A 227 -8.42 -12.37 -7.04
C ARG A 227 -9.04 -12.11 -8.41
N LEU A 228 -9.43 -10.87 -8.68
CA LEU A 228 -10.05 -10.51 -9.95
C LEU A 228 -9.08 -10.62 -11.13
N VAL A 229 -7.85 -10.11 -10.98
CA VAL A 229 -6.91 -9.92 -12.11
C VAL A 229 -6.06 -11.15 -12.35
N LEU A 230 -5.54 -11.78 -11.28
CA LEU A 230 -4.67 -12.96 -11.39
C LEU A 230 -5.45 -14.28 -11.33
N ASP A 231 -6.72 -14.25 -10.96
CA ASP A 231 -7.56 -15.45 -10.74
C ASP A 231 -6.92 -16.43 -9.75
N ILE A 232 -6.39 -15.90 -8.64
CA ILE A 232 -5.77 -16.69 -7.59
C ILE A 232 -6.32 -16.31 -6.21
N GLU A 233 -6.30 -17.27 -5.28
CA GLU A 233 -6.47 -16.97 -3.86
C GLU A 233 -5.08 -16.74 -3.25
N PRO A 234 -4.82 -15.56 -2.64
CA PRO A 234 -3.53 -15.25 -2.02
C PRO A 234 -3.07 -16.32 -1.03
N GLY A 235 -1.83 -16.79 -1.17
CA GLY A 235 -1.23 -17.84 -0.36
C GLY A 235 -1.52 -19.26 -0.81
N SER A 236 -2.33 -19.46 -1.86
CA SER A 236 -2.74 -20.80 -2.30
C SER A 236 -1.58 -21.65 -2.87
N ARG A 237 -0.54 -21.01 -3.37
CA ARG A 237 0.65 -21.67 -3.95
C ARG A 237 1.93 -21.40 -3.19
N LEU A 238 1.91 -20.51 -2.19
CA LEU A 238 3.11 -20.05 -1.49
C LEU A 238 3.86 -21.20 -0.81
N ASP A 239 3.15 -22.15 -0.19
CA ASP A 239 3.75 -23.35 0.40
C ASP A 239 4.43 -24.23 -0.65
N ALA A 240 3.80 -24.44 -1.80
CA ALA A 240 4.37 -25.21 -2.89
C ALA A 240 5.61 -24.54 -3.47
N ILE A 241 5.61 -23.20 -3.58
CA ILE A 241 6.78 -22.44 -4.02
C ILE A 241 7.93 -22.58 -3.03
N ARG A 242 7.66 -22.44 -1.72
CA ARG A 242 8.69 -22.62 -0.67
C ARG A 242 9.29 -24.03 -0.69
N GLU A 243 8.45 -25.05 -0.77
CA GLU A 243 8.92 -26.44 -0.87
C GLU A 243 9.69 -26.68 -2.17
N GLY A 244 9.24 -26.07 -3.27
CA GLY A 244 9.93 -26.10 -4.55
C GLY A 244 11.35 -25.51 -4.48
N VAL A 245 11.54 -24.40 -3.77
CA VAL A 245 12.88 -23.84 -3.51
C VAL A 245 13.74 -24.78 -2.66
N ARG A 246 13.18 -25.31 -1.58
CA ARG A 246 13.90 -26.21 -0.67
C ARG A 246 14.33 -27.51 -1.34
N SER A 247 13.50 -28.06 -2.19
CA SER A 247 13.79 -29.27 -2.97
C SER A 247 14.64 -29.02 -4.23
N GLY A 248 14.83 -27.75 -4.63
CA GLY A 248 15.55 -27.39 -5.86
C GLY A 248 14.72 -27.55 -7.14
N SER A 249 13.42 -27.78 -7.05
CA SER A 249 12.52 -27.81 -8.22
C SER A 249 12.17 -26.40 -8.72
N ILE A 250 12.16 -25.39 -7.86
CA ILE A 250 12.12 -23.97 -8.22
C ILE A 250 13.53 -23.41 -8.10
N LYS A 251 14.02 -22.84 -9.17
CA LYS A 251 15.37 -22.31 -9.33
C LYS A 251 15.44 -20.80 -9.46
N GLY A 252 14.33 -20.17 -9.81
CA GLY A 252 14.26 -18.72 -9.91
C GLY A 252 12.98 -18.16 -9.31
N ILE A 253 13.10 -17.01 -8.63
CA ILE A 253 11.98 -16.25 -8.12
C ILE A 253 12.05 -14.82 -8.65
N LEU A 254 10.89 -14.33 -9.12
CA LEU A 254 10.63 -12.92 -9.33
C LEU A 254 9.81 -12.40 -8.15
N SER A 255 10.46 -11.68 -7.23
CA SER A 255 9.82 -11.03 -6.08
C SER A 255 9.39 -9.62 -6.47
N LEU A 256 8.09 -9.42 -6.65
CA LEU A 256 7.55 -8.18 -7.15
C LEU A 256 6.95 -7.37 -6.00
N GLY A 257 7.76 -6.44 -5.47
CA GLY A 257 7.36 -5.57 -4.36
C GLY A 257 7.23 -6.27 -3.00
N GLU A 258 7.79 -7.49 -2.84
CA GLU A 258 7.68 -8.28 -1.61
C GLU A 258 9.04 -8.53 -0.94
N ASP A 259 9.02 -8.57 0.40
CA ASP A 259 10.13 -9.07 1.20
C ASP A 259 9.89 -10.55 1.53
N LEU A 260 10.65 -11.44 0.88
CA LEU A 260 10.49 -12.89 1.02
C LEU A 260 10.95 -13.40 2.40
N ILE A 261 11.86 -12.68 3.07
CA ILE A 261 12.33 -13.02 4.42
C ILE A 261 11.34 -12.55 5.49
N SER A 262 10.27 -11.83 5.10
CA SER A 262 9.22 -11.45 6.04
C SER A 262 8.54 -12.68 6.68
N PRO A 263 8.04 -12.56 7.93
CA PRO A 263 7.36 -13.67 8.60
C PRO A 263 6.18 -14.23 7.80
N GLU A 264 5.48 -13.38 7.06
CA GLU A 264 4.31 -13.76 6.26
C GLU A 264 4.70 -14.52 5.00
N ALA A 265 5.79 -14.16 4.36
CA ALA A 265 6.32 -14.87 3.18
C ALA A 265 7.03 -16.17 3.56
N GLY A 266 7.73 -16.19 4.70
CA GLY A 266 8.24 -17.37 5.36
C GLY A 266 9.43 -18.08 4.66
N PHE A 267 10.18 -17.37 3.81
CA PHE A 267 11.47 -17.82 3.30
C PHE A 267 12.59 -17.48 4.28
N THR A 268 13.64 -18.27 4.28
CA THR A 268 14.87 -17.97 5.00
C THR A 268 15.96 -17.49 4.03
N ALA A 269 17.01 -16.87 4.55
CA ALA A 269 18.18 -16.51 3.75
C ALA A 269 18.76 -17.74 3.02
N GLU A 270 18.84 -18.89 3.71
CA GLU A 270 19.31 -20.16 3.17
C GLU A 270 18.42 -20.70 2.04
N ASP A 271 17.11 -20.42 2.07
CA ASP A 271 16.20 -20.76 0.97
C ASP A 271 16.53 -19.91 -0.27
N LEU A 272 16.79 -18.61 -0.08
CA LEU A 272 17.12 -17.71 -1.19
C LEU A 272 18.50 -17.98 -1.79
N ASP A 273 19.47 -18.40 -0.99
CA ASP A 273 20.81 -18.76 -1.45
C ASP A 273 20.85 -20.06 -2.30
N LYS A 274 19.76 -20.84 -2.32
CA LYS A 274 19.61 -22.02 -3.19
C LYS A 274 19.14 -21.68 -4.60
N LEU A 275 18.66 -20.44 -4.81
CA LEU A 275 18.14 -20.03 -6.11
C LEU A 275 19.27 -19.79 -7.10
N ASP A 276 19.08 -20.23 -8.34
CA ASP A 276 19.96 -19.88 -9.46
C ASP A 276 19.77 -18.42 -9.90
N TYR A 277 18.60 -17.83 -9.59
CA TYR A 277 18.30 -16.43 -9.87
C TYR A 277 17.21 -15.86 -8.97
N LEU A 278 17.49 -14.70 -8.39
CA LEU A 278 16.53 -13.91 -7.64
C LEU A 278 16.46 -12.48 -8.19
N PHE A 279 15.34 -12.17 -8.81
CA PHE A 279 15.00 -10.83 -9.26
C PHE A 279 14.03 -10.17 -8.30
N MET A 280 14.23 -8.89 -8.00
CA MET A 280 13.35 -8.16 -7.12
C MET A 280 12.99 -6.79 -7.66
N THR A 281 11.72 -6.37 -7.55
CA THR A 281 11.35 -4.95 -7.54
C THR A 281 11.12 -4.50 -6.12
N ALA A 282 11.66 -3.35 -5.74
CA ALA A 282 11.47 -2.80 -4.39
C ALA A 282 11.62 -1.28 -4.39
N HIS A 283 10.83 -0.60 -3.56
CA HIS A 283 10.99 0.82 -3.34
C HIS A 283 12.09 1.16 -2.31
N SER A 284 12.43 0.23 -1.42
CA SER A 284 13.43 0.40 -0.35
C SER A 284 14.22 -0.88 -0.17
N ALA A 285 15.46 -0.74 0.29
CA ALA A 285 16.30 -1.86 0.64
C ALA A 285 15.69 -2.64 1.81
N ASN A 286 15.67 -3.97 1.69
CA ASN A 286 15.20 -4.93 2.67
C ASN A 286 16.14 -6.16 2.71
N GLU A 287 15.81 -7.16 3.52
CA GLU A 287 16.68 -8.34 3.65
C GLU A 287 16.72 -9.16 2.36
N THR A 288 15.59 -9.35 1.66
CA THR A 288 15.55 -10.05 0.37
C THR A 288 16.44 -9.38 -0.68
N ALA A 289 16.49 -8.04 -0.70
CA ALA A 289 17.33 -7.31 -1.64
C ALA A 289 18.83 -7.63 -1.50
N ARG A 290 19.29 -8.09 -0.34
CA ARG A 290 20.69 -8.48 -0.12
C ARG A 290 21.05 -9.79 -0.82
N HIS A 291 20.08 -10.67 -1.03
CA HIS A 291 20.24 -11.95 -1.72
C HIS A 291 19.92 -11.88 -3.21
N ALA A 292 19.23 -10.82 -3.65
CA ALA A 292 18.80 -10.67 -5.03
C ALA A 292 19.98 -10.43 -6.00
N ASP A 293 19.94 -11.04 -7.18
CA ASP A 293 20.92 -10.81 -8.26
C ASP A 293 20.66 -9.50 -8.98
N LEU A 294 19.39 -9.11 -9.04
CA LEU A 294 18.94 -7.86 -9.63
C LEU A 294 17.86 -7.22 -8.76
N VAL A 295 18.05 -5.95 -8.39
CA VAL A 295 17.03 -5.13 -7.75
C VAL A 295 16.71 -3.94 -8.63
N LEU A 296 15.43 -3.85 -9.04
CA LEU A 296 14.91 -2.72 -9.79
C LEU A 296 14.10 -1.79 -8.87
N PRO A 297 14.37 -0.47 -8.94
CA PRO A 297 13.70 0.50 -8.08
C PRO A 297 12.26 0.72 -8.53
N GLY A 298 11.33 0.15 -7.79
CA GLY A 298 9.92 0.45 -7.86
C GLY A 298 9.54 1.70 -7.06
N VAL A 299 8.27 2.07 -7.10
CA VAL A 299 7.74 3.28 -6.49
C VAL A 299 6.83 2.98 -5.30
N THR A 300 6.73 3.93 -4.35
CA THR A 300 5.74 3.86 -3.28
C THR A 300 4.35 4.26 -3.77
N TYR A 301 3.32 4.00 -2.96
CA TYR A 301 1.96 4.39 -3.29
C TYR A 301 1.77 5.91 -3.48
N ALA A 302 2.62 6.73 -2.86
CA ALA A 302 2.57 8.18 -3.02
C ALA A 302 3.14 8.67 -4.36
N GLU A 303 3.87 7.82 -5.09
CA GLU A 303 4.59 8.13 -6.32
C GLU A 303 3.93 7.58 -7.58
N LYS A 304 2.79 6.86 -7.49
CA LYS A 304 2.15 6.19 -8.62
C LYS A 304 0.67 6.52 -8.77
N PHE A 305 0.16 6.25 -9.95
CA PHE A 305 -1.28 6.19 -10.25
C PHE A 305 -1.73 4.76 -10.39
N GLY A 306 -2.98 4.50 -10.06
CA GLY A 306 -3.61 3.21 -10.28
C GLY A 306 -4.89 3.04 -9.48
N THR A 307 -5.40 1.83 -9.47
CA THR A 307 -6.64 1.48 -8.76
C THR A 307 -6.41 0.29 -7.83
N MET A 308 -7.20 0.22 -6.76
CA MET A 308 -7.25 -0.90 -5.83
C MET A 308 -8.70 -1.23 -5.51
N ILE A 309 -8.97 -2.50 -5.20
CA ILE A 309 -10.30 -2.97 -4.81
C ILE A 309 -10.27 -3.37 -3.34
N ASN A 310 -10.94 -2.58 -2.51
CA ASN A 310 -10.95 -2.78 -1.07
C ASN A 310 -11.76 -4.03 -0.63
N VAL A 311 -11.76 -4.34 0.67
CA VAL A 311 -12.44 -5.52 1.22
C VAL A 311 -13.94 -5.57 0.93
N THR A 312 -14.59 -4.43 0.72
CA THR A 312 -16.03 -4.36 0.40
C THR A 312 -16.31 -4.48 -1.10
N GLY A 313 -15.29 -4.72 -1.93
CA GLY A 313 -15.44 -4.79 -3.38
C GLY A 313 -15.56 -3.44 -4.08
N ARG A 314 -15.12 -2.36 -3.42
CA ARG A 314 -15.12 -1.01 -3.98
C ARG A 314 -13.78 -0.72 -4.65
N ILE A 315 -13.79 -0.39 -5.95
CA ILE A 315 -12.62 0.11 -6.65
C ILE A 315 -12.39 1.58 -6.28
N GLN A 316 -11.15 1.92 -5.96
CA GLN A 316 -10.74 3.25 -5.51
C GLN A 316 -9.49 3.70 -6.24
N ARG A 317 -9.33 5.02 -6.44
CA ARG A 317 -8.18 5.61 -7.11
C ARG A 317 -7.01 5.84 -6.15
N LEU A 318 -5.84 5.49 -6.62
CA LEU A 318 -4.56 5.90 -6.05
C LEU A 318 -3.99 7.04 -6.90
N ASN A 319 -3.74 8.20 -6.30
CA ASN A 319 -3.25 9.38 -7.00
C ASN A 319 -1.82 9.72 -6.58
N ARG A 320 -0.98 9.99 -7.57
CA ARG A 320 0.42 10.42 -7.35
C ARG A 320 0.48 11.76 -6.64
N ALA A 321 1.15 11.81 -5.50
CA ALA A 321 1.34 13.01 -4.69
C ALA A 321 2.73 13.64 -4.87
N ILE A 322 3.75 12.82 -5.14
CA ILE A 322 5.16 13.21 -5.31
C ILE A 322 5.75 12.50 -6.53
N GLN A 323 6.88 13.02 -7.02
CA GLN A 323 7.61 12.37 -8.11
C GLN A 323 8.40 11.15 -7.60
N PRO A 324 8.62 10.12 -8.44
CA PRO A 324 9.52 9.03 -8.13
C PRO A 324 10.92 9.50 -7.78
N ILE A 325 11.55 8.83 -6.81
CA ILE A 325 12.93 9.16 -6.43
C ILE A 325 13.93 8.71 -7.49
N GLY A 326 14.88 9.56 -7.82
CA GLY A 326 15.98 9.21 -8.74
C GLY A 326 15.49 8.68 -10.08
N TYR A 327 15.82 7.44 -10.38
CA TYR A 327 15.44 6.74 -11.61
C TYR A 327 14.37 5.67 -11.37
N ALA A 328 13.69 5.65 -10.21
CA ALA A 328 12.60 4.70 -9.93
C ALA A 328 11.46 4.85 -10.95
N ARG A 329 10.82 3.72 -11.31
CA ARG A 329 9.73 3.66 -12.29
C ARG A 329 8.51 2.97 -11.68
N ASP A 330 7.33 3.31 -12.22
CA ASP A 330 6.11 2.57 -11.91
C ASP A 330 6.31 1.08 -12.24
N ASP A 331 5.93 0.18 -11.33
CA ASP A 331 6.18 -1.26 -11.46
C ASP A 331 5.53 -1.85 -12.72
N TRP A 332 4.35 -1.34 -13.14
CA TRP A 332 3.72 -1.77 -14.38
C TRP A 332 4.59 -1.53 -15.63
N GLN A 333 5.40 -0.45 -15.66
CA GLN A 333 6.33 -0.18 -16.76
C GLN A 333 7.47 -1.21 -16.78
N ILE A 334 7.99 -1.55 -15.60
CA ILE A 334 9.04 -2.55 -15.43
C ILE A 334 8.56 -3.91 -15.97
N PHE A 335 7.37 -4.34 -15.56
CA PHE A 335 6.81 -5.63 -15.99
C PHE A 335 6.46 -5.65 -17.47
N ARG A 336 5.91 -4.56 -18.00
CA ARG A 336 5.68 -4.38 -19.44
C ARG A 336 6.98 -4.55 -20.23
N ASP A 337 8.02 -3.82 -19.85
CA ASP A 337 9.27 -3.80 -20.58
C ASP A 337 9.97 -5.16 -20.55
N ILE A 338 9.98 -5.87 -19.40
CA ILE A 338 10.48 -7.24 -19.32
C ILE A 338 9.65 -8.19 -20.20
N THR A 339 8.33 -8.09 -20.16
CA THR A 339 7.44 -8.92 -20.99
C THR A 339 7.73 -8.74 -22.48
N LEU A 340 7.94 -7.50 -22.92
CA LEU A 340 8.30 -7.20 -24.32
C LEU A 340 9.68 -7.77 -24.71
N LEU A 341 10.68 -7.69 -23.82
CA LEU A 341 12.01 -8.27 -24.04
C LEU A 341 11.99 -9.81 -24.08
N LEU A 342 11.02 -10.42 -23.43
CA LEU A 342 10.77 -11.86 -23.52
C LEU A 342 10.04 -12.27 -24.81
N GLY A 343 9.65 -11.32 -25.66
CA GLY A 343 8.90 -11.56 -26.89
C GLY A 343 7.38 -11.55 -26.72
N GLY A 344 6.89 -10.89 -25.67
CA GLY A 344 5.46 -10.77 -25.37
C GLY A 344 4.68 -9.93 -26.38
N ASN A 345 3.36 -9.84 -26.16
CA ASN A 345 2.45 -9.15 -27.09
C ASN A 345 2.90 -7.71 -27.39
N PRO A 346 3.19 -7.38 -28.68
CA PRO A 346 3.64 -6.04 -29.05
C PRO A 346 2.65 -4.91 -28.72
N ALA A 347 1.34 -5.21 -28.58
CA ALA A 347 0.33 -4.22 -28.20
C ALA A 347 0.55 -3.64 -26.78
N LEU A 348 1.32 -4.30 -25.92
CA LEU A 348 1.70 -3.76 -24.63
C LEU A 348 2.51 -2.46 -24.74
N LYS A 349 3.15 -2.18 -25.90
CA LYS A 349 3.84 -0.91 -26.15
C LYS A 349 2.92 0.30 -26.17
N ASP A 350 1.63 0.09 -26.45
CA ASP A 350 0.64 1.16 -26.53
C ASP A 350 0.20 1.66 -25.14
N PHE A 351 0.53 0.93 -24.07
CA PHE A 351 0.29 1.38 -22.71
C PHE A 351 1.33 2.43 -22.29
N ASN A 352 0.91 3.66 -22.19
CA ASN A 352 1.73 4.81 -21.79
C ASN A 352 1.42 5.29 -20.38
N SER A 353 0.32 4.84 -19.81
CA SER A 353 -0.15 5.21 -18.47
C SER A 353 -0.98 4.09 -17.81
N ALA A 354 -1.13 4.14 -16.50
CA ALA A 354 -2.05 3.27 -15.78
C ALA A 354 -3.51 3.41 -16.28
N LEU A 355 -3.87 4.56 -16.83
CA LEU A 355 -5.21 4.80 -17.41
C LEU A 355 -5.45 3.97 -18.67
N ASP A 356 -4.43 3.78 -19.50
CA ASP A 356 -4.54 2.94 -20.70
C ASP A 356 -4.78 1.49 -20.30
N ILE A 357 -4.07 1.04 -19.25
CA ILE A 357 -4.23 -0.30 -18.70
C ILE A 357 -5.62 -0.48 -18.08
N LEU A 358 -6.11 0.49 -17.28
CA LEU A 358 -7.47 0.46 -16.74
C LEU A 358 -8.52 0.36 -17.85
N THR A 359 -8.31 1.08 -18.95
CA THR A 359 -9.21 1.03 -20.12
C THR A 359 -9.21 -0.36 -20.76
N ALA A 360 -8.05 -0.99 -20.93
CA ALA A 360 -7.95 -2.36 -21.42
C ALA A 360 -8.64 -3.35 -20.47
N MET A 361 -8.37 -3.24 -19.17
CA MET A 361 -9.01 -4.07 -18.14
C MET A 361 -10.54 -3.92 -18.14
N SER A 362 -11.06 -2.71 -18.36
CA SER A 362 -12.53 -2.47 -18.39
C SER A 362 -13.24 -3.16 -19.54
N THR A 363 -12.52 -3.54 -20.58
CA THR A 363 -13.06 -4.35 -21.70
C THR A 363 -12.89 -5.83 -21.49
N GLU A 364 -11.91 -6.26 -20.71
CA GLU A 364 -11.59 -7.68 -20.48
C GLU A 364 -12.35 -8.29 -19.30
N TYR A 365 -12.47 -7.53 -18.20
CA TYR A 365 -13.10 -8.02 -16.97
C TYR A 365 -14.54 -7.51 -16.84
N GLY A 366 -15.52 -8.43 -16.80
CA GLY A 366 -16.92 -8.08 -16.67
C GLY A 366 -17.26 -7.22 -15.46
N ALA A 367 -16.57 -7.44 -14.33
CA ALA A 367 -16.71 -6.64 -13.11
C ALA A 367 -16.25 -5.18 -13.28
N LEU A 368 -15.39 -4.91 -14.26
CA LEU A 368 -14.87 -3.57 -14.57
C LEU A 368 -15.58 -2.93 -15.77
N ASN A 369 -16.61 -3.58 -16.34
CA ASN A 369 -17.31 -3.05 -17.51
C ASN A 369 -17.91 -1.66 -17.20
N GLY A 370 -17.59 -0.68 -18.05
CA GLY A 370 -18.00 0.72 -17.88
C GLY A 370 -17.27 1.49 -16.78
N VAL A 371 -16.28 0.87 -16.10
CA VAL A 371 -15.43 1.55 -15.13
C VAL A 371 -14.39 2.38 -15.85
N SER A 372 -14.31 3.64 -15.48
CA SER A 372 -13.30 4.59 -15.98
C SER A 372 -12.72 5.41 -14.83
N TRP A 373 -11.60 6.05 -15.04
CA TRP A 373 -11.03 6.95 -14.04
C TRP A 373 -12.03 8.00 -13.55
N GLY A 374 -12.83 8.56 -14.49
CA GLY A 374 -13.87 9.53 -14.16
C GLY A 374 -14.99 8.96 -13.31
N SER A 375 -15.50 7.76 -13.66
CA SER A 375 -16.62 7.14 -12.94
C SER A 375 -16.26 6.69 -11.53
N ILE A 376 -15.02 6.24 -11.29
CA ILE A 376 -14.53 5.90 -9.94
C ILE A 376 -14.60 7.10 -9.01
N GLY A 377 -14.27 8.31 -9.50
CA GLY A 377 -14.32 9.54 -8.72
C GLY A 377 -13.44 9.49 -7.46
N ASP A 378 -13.66 10.42 -6.55
CA ASP A 378 -12.91 10.52 -5.29
C ASP A 378 -13.42 9.54 -4.22
N GLY A 379 -14.66 9.07 -4.33
CA GLY A 379 -15.30 8.18 -3.35
C GLY A 379 -15.16 6.70 -3.66
N GLY A 380 -14.66 6.37 -4.87
CA GLY A 380 -14.64 4.99 -5.37
C GLY A 380 -16.03 4.51 -5.82
N GLN A 381 -16.06 3.34 -6.46
CA GLN A 381 -17.26 2.74 -7.04
C GLN A 381 -17.36 1.28 -6.61
N PRO A 382 -18.51 0.77 -6.12
CA PRO A 382 -18.69 -0.64 -5.85
C PRO A 382 -18.71 -1.42 -7.17
N ILE A 383 -17.96 -2.52 -7.25
CA ILE A 383 -17.87 -3.37 -8.46
C ILE A 383 -17.99 -4.86 -8.14
N LEU A 384 -17.77 -5.27 -6.89
CA LEU A 384 -17.89 -6.64 -6.43
C LEU A 384 -18.78 -6.69 -5.18
N GLU A 385 -19.54 -7.77 -5.04
CA GLU A 385 -20.27 -8.11 -3.82
C GLU A 385 -19.45 -9.13 -3.03
N THR A 386 -18.78 -8.67 -1.96
CA THR A 386 -17.91 -9.51 -1.14
C THR A 386 -18.59 -10.04 0.12
N GLY A 387 -19.75 -9.50 0.49
CA GLY A 387 -20.38 -9.77 1.77
C GLY A 387 -19.65 -9.18 2.99
N VAL A 388 -18.51 -8.53 2.78
CA VAL A 388 -17.73 -7.89 3.84
C VAL A 388 -18.20 -6.45 4.03
N THR A 389 -18.31 -6.03 5.28
CA THR A 389 -18.71 -4.67 5.67
C THR A 389 -17.63 -4.01 6.52
N ILE A 390 -17.63 -2.69 6.54
CA ILE A 390 -16.73 -1.91 7.39
C ILE A 390 -17.50 -1.50 8.64
N PRO A 391 -17.05 -1.88 9.86
CA PRO A 391 -17.84 -1.71 11.07
C PRO A 391 -18.27 -0.27 11.36
N VAL A 392 -17.43 0.73 11.11
CA VAL A 392 -17.79 2.14 11.33
C VAL A 392 -18.94 2.59 10.43
N VAL A 393 -18.98 2.13 9.18
CA VAL A 393 -20.04 2.46 8.23
C VAL A 393 -21.37 1.85 8.66
N GLU A 394 -21.37 0.62 9.17
CA GLU A 394 -22.58 -0.03 9.69
C GLU A 394 -23.11 0.65 10.94
N ARG A 395 -22.21 1.02 11.87
CA ARG A 395 -22.62 1.73 13.09
C ARG A 395 -23.30 3.06 12.78
N GLU A 396 -22.77 3.84 11.84
CA GLU A 396 -23.33 5.13 11.44
C GLU A 396 -24.68 4.98 10.73
N LYS A 397 -24.84 3.96 9.87
CA LYS A 397 -26.15 3.65 9.24
C LYS A 397 -27.21 3.32 10.31
N ASN A 398 -26.85 2.52 11.31
CA ASN A 398 -27.76 2.10 12.37
C ASN A 398 -28.10 3.25 13.34
N GLN A 399 -27.30 4.31 13.39
CA GLN A 399 -27.55 5.52 14.20
C GLN A 399 -28.36 6.58 13.43
N GLY A 400 -28.83 6.29 12.22
CA GLY A 400 -29.72 7.18 11.44
C GLY A 400 -29.03 8.38 10.82
N ARG A 401 -27.79 8.23 10.42
CA ARG A 401 -27.04 9.22 9.61
C ARG A 401 -27.12 8.91 8.13
#